data_4c91b2099d557beb3a793518ae2ae665
#
_entry.id   4c91b2099d557beb3a793518ae2ae665
#
_cell.length_a   1.000
_cell.length_b   1.000
_cell.length_c   1.000
_cell.angle_alpha   90.00
_cell.angle_beta   90.00
_cell.angle_gamma   90.00
#
_symmetry.space_group_name_H-M   'P 1'
#
loop_
_entity.id
_entity.type
_entity.pdbx_description
1 polymer ?
#
loop_
_entity_poly.entity_id
_entity_poly.type
_entity_poly.pdbx_seq_one_letter_code
_entity_poly.pdbx_strand_id
1 'polypeptide(L)'
;MDLVESEDIGTIYKFLDDSLRNSPKICIVSDLKDEYHPAIEKVGVRHQFCMFHTKQKINRNIRADKKRNNYSDEELEYLNYCKQLVFDVLNANDLESAKKGRDYLISIHNNLPKVIFNLLWFFIIPYFKTITFHLENSNVPTTSNKIENFFQKVFPKHIKKTLRTFEGARTRFSLKTKYWVQRNFRDIHHQSY
;
A
#
# COMPACT_ATOMS: atom_id res chain seq x y z
N MET A 1 2.62 -1.84 -20.82
CA MET A 1 1.83 -2.26 -19.64
C MET A 1 1.13 -3.56 -20.00
N ASP A 2 1.29 -4.60 -19.22
CA ASP A 2 0.78 -5.93 -19.52
C ASP A 2 0.02 -6.53 -18.33
N LEU A 3 -0.73 -7.61 -18.56
CA LEU A 3 -1.35 -8.43 -17.53
C LEU A 3 -0.53 -9.70 -17.36
N VAL A 4 -0.38 -10.15 -16.13
CA VAL A 4 0.30 -11.39 -15.78
C VAL A 4 -0.71 -12.45 -15.31
N GLU A 5 -0.43 -13.71 -15.56
CA GLU A 5 -1.34 -14.82 -15.20
C GLU A 5 -1.29 -15.17 -13.73
N SER A 6 -0.17 -14.90 -13.06
CA SER A 6 -0.01 -15.14 -11.63
C SER A 6 0.64 -13.96 -10.93
N GLU A 7 0.42 -13.87 -9.64
CA GLU A 7 1.03 -12.86 -8.75
C GLU A 7 2.02 -13.52 -7.78
N ASP A 8 2.80 -14.51 -8.25
CA ASP A 8 3.94 -15.03 -7.51
C ASP A 8 5.14 -14.06 -7.57
N ILE A 9 6.07 -14.23 -6.63
CA ILE A 9 7.24 -13.34 -6.48
C ILE A 9 8.08 -13.28 -7.77
N GLY A 10 8.26 -14.40 -8.46
CA GLY A 10 9.07 -14.47 -9.68
C GLY A 10 8.44 -13.69 -10.84
N THR A 11 7.13 -13.87 -11.03
CA THR A 11 6.35 -13.17 -12.05
C THR A 11 6.31 -11.65 -11.79
N ILE A 12 6.07 -11.25 -10.54
CA ILE A 12 6.08 -9.84 -10.13
C ILE A 12 7.47 -9.23 -10.35
N TYR A 13 8.53 -9.91 -9.92
CA TYR A 13 9.91 -9.46 -10.12
C TYR A 13 10.20 -9.21 -11.59
N LYS A 14 9.95 -10.20 -12.46
CA LYS A 14 10.19 -10.09 -13.91
C LYS A 14 9.42 -8.92 -14.51
N PHE A 15 8.14 -8.80 -14.18
CA PHE A 15 7.29 -7.69 -14.64
C PHE A 15 7.86 -6.32 -14.23
N LEU A 16 8.28 -6.17 -12.97
CA LEU A 16 8.85 -4.94 -12.46
C LEU A 16 10.20 -4.62 -13.09
N ASP A 17 11.09 -5.60 -13.22
CA ASP A 17 12.41 -5.43 -13.83
C ASP A 17 12.28 -4.99 -15.30
N ASP A 18 11.44 -5.66 -16.08
CA ASP A 18 11.18 -5.29 -17.47
C ASP A 18 10.53 -3.91 -17.59
N SER A 19 9.55 -3.59 -16.75
CA SER A 19 8.83 -2.30 -16.78
C SER A 19 9.70 -1.11 -16.35
N LEU A 20 10.66 -1.33 -15.47
CA LEU A 20 11.50 -0.28 -14.90
C LEU A 20 12.88 -0.18 -15.54
N ARG A 21 13.17 -1.00 -16.54
CA ARG A 21 14.50 -1.07 -17.18
C ARG A 21 15.00 0.29 -17.69
N ASN A 22 14.11 1.09 -18.26
CA ASN A 22 14.39 2.40 -18.85
C ASN A 22 13.71 3.56 -18.11
N SER A 23 13.28 3.35 -16.85
CA SER A 23 12.57 4.36 -16.07
C SER A 23 13.35 4.75 -14.83
N PRO A 24 13.25 6.00 -14.34
CA PRO A 24 13.85 6.38 -13.08
C PRO A 24 13.22 5.57 -11.93
N LYS A 25 14.08 4.86 -11.17
CA LYS A 25 13.68 3.94 -10.10
C LYS A 25 13.67 4.68 -8.75
N ILE A 26 12.66 5.50 -8.47
CA ILE A 26 12.58 6.25 -7.21
C ILE A 26 11.93 5.40 -6.13
N CYS A 27 10.70 4.96 -6.35
CA CYS A 27 9.91 4.20 -5.39
C CYS A 27 8.76 3.48 -6.08
N ILE A 28 8.38 2.31 -5.54
CA ILE A 28 7.14 1.62 -5.89
C ILE A 28 6.19 1.72 -4.70
N VAL A 29 4.97 2.18 -4.94
CA VAL A 29 3.89 2.16 -3.95
C VAL A 29 2.99 0.98 -4.24
N SER A 30 2.83 0.06 -3.29
CA SER A 30 1.95 -1.11 -3.44
C SER A 30 1.00 -1.26 -2.25
N ASP A 31 0.02 -2.17 -2.38
CA ASP A 31 -0.73 -2.68 -1.24
C ASP A 31 0.16 -3.60 -0.36
N LEU A 32 -0.45 -4.30 0.59
CA LEU A 32 0.24 -5.13 1.58
C LEU A 32 0.24 -6.61 1.20
N LYS A 33 0.24 -6.95 -0.09
CA LYS A 33 0.34 -8.33 -0.50
C LYS A 33 1.75 -8.84 -0.23
N ASP A 34 1.85 -10.03 0.38
CA ASP A 34 3.11 -10.56 0.91
C ASP A 34 4.17 -10.77 -0.20
N GLU A 35 3.75 -11.05 -1.43
CA GLU A 35 4.63 -11.27 -2.58
C GLU A 35 5.27 -9.99 -3.12
N TYR A 36 4.66 -8.82 -2.90
CA TYR A 36 5.16 -7.56 -3.47
C TYR A 36 6.45 -7.09 -2.80
N HIS A 37 6.52 -7.17 -1.47
CA HIS A 37 7.70 -6.67 -0.77
C HIS A 37 9.00 -7.36 -1.21
N PRO A 38 9.13 -8.69 -1.19
CA PRO A 38 10.35 -9.37 -1.63
C PRO A 38 10.65 -9.20 -3.13
N ALA A 39 9.62 -9.09 -3.98
CA ALA A 39 9.82 -8.84 -5.41
C ALA A 39 10.39 -7.44 -5.67
N ILE A 40 9.88 -6.42 -4.98
CA ILE A 40 10.34 -5.03 -5.09
C ILE A 40 11.76 -4.89 -4.52
N GLU A 41 12.05 -5.52 -3.39
CA GLU A 41 13.38 -5.56 -2.79
C GLU A 41 14.41 -6.16 -3.74
N LYS A 42 14.06 -7.27 -4.41
CA LYS A 42 14.91 -7.92 -5.41
C LYS A 42 15.20 -7.04 -6.63
N VAL A 43 14.27 -6.19 -7.05
CA VAL A 43 14.50 -5.19 -8.12
C VAL A 43 15.44 -4.07 -7.66
N GLY A 44 15.67 -3.91 -6.36
CA GLY A 44 16.53 -2.88 -5.79
C GLY A 44 15.92 -1.48 -5.79
N VAL A 45 14.59 -1.38 -5.76
CA VAL A 45 13.86 -0.12 -5.72
C VAL A 45 13.28 0.11 -4.32
N ARG A 46 13.24 1.37 -3.89
CA ARG A 46 12.55 1.72 -2.63
C ARG A 46 11.09 1.34 -2.68
N HIS A 47 10.57 0.87 -1.56
CA HIS A 47 9.20 0.42 -1.42
C HIS A 47 8.46 1.30 -0.42
N GLN A 48 7.26 1.76 -0.78
CA GLN A 48 6.31 2.44 0.08
C GLN A 48 5.03 1.60 0.18
N PHE A 49 4.61 1.25 1.39
CA PHE A 49 3.28 0.67 1.59
C PHE A 49 2.20 1.73 1.42
N CYS A 50 1.15 1.39 0.68
CA CYS A 50 -0.03 2.24 0.55
C CYS A 50 -0.64 2.51 1.93
N MET A 51 -0.67 3.77 2.34
CA MET A 51 -1.17 4.18 3.66
C MET A 51 -2.64 3.83 3.87
N PHE A 52 -3.45 3.85 2.82
CA PHE A 52 -4.84 3.41 2.90
C PHE A 52 -4.92 1.93 3.33
N HIS A 53 -4.19 1.04 2.66
CA HIS A 53 -4.17 -0.38 2.97
C HIS A 53 -3.52 -0.67 4.34
N THR A 54 -2.49 0.10 4.71
CA THR A 54 -1.87 0.03 6.04
C THR A 54 -2.90 0.31 7.14
N LYS A 55 -3.63 1.42 7.05
CA LYS A 55 -4.69 1.77 8.00
C LYS A 55 -5.84 0.76 7.98
N GLN A 56 -6.19 0.25 6.81
CA GLN A 56 -7.23 -0.78 6.67
C GLN A 56 -6.82 -2.10 7.35
N LYS A 57 -5.56 -2.56 7.22
CA LYS A 57 -5.03 -3.74 7.91
C LYS A 57 -5.13 -3.58 9.43
N ILE A 58 -4.70 -2.45 9.97
CA ILE A 58 -4.77 -2.17 11.42
C ILE A 58 -6.23 -2.21 11.90
N ASN A 59 -7.13 -1.48 11.22
CA ASN A 59 -8.55 -1.48 11.57
C ASN A 59 -9.19 -2.88 11.50
N ARG A 60 -8.81 -3.69 10.49
CA ARG A 60 -9.31 -5.06 10.34
C ARG A 60 -8.86 -5.95 11.51
N ASN A 61 -7.59 -5.88 11.91
CA ASN A 61 -7.06 -6.66 13.02
C ASN A 61 -7.74 -6.29 14.34
N ILE A 62 -7.88 -4.99 14.63
CA ILE A 62 -8.56 -4.51 15.85
C ILE A 62 -10.05 -4.93 15.85
N ARG A 63 -10.75 -4.82 14.72
CA ARG A 63 -12.14 -5.26 14.61
C ARG A 63 -12.28 -6.78 14.81
N ALA A 64 -11.35 -7.57 14.28
CA ALA A 64 -11.36 -9.01 14.46
C ALA A 64 -11.08 -9.40 15.91
N ASP A 65 -10.19 -8.68 16.57
CA ASP A 65 -9.86 -8.88 17.98
C ASP A 65 -11.05 -8.53 18.89
N LYS A 66 -11.70 -7.37 18.66
CA LYS A 66 -12.93 -6.97 19.36
C LYS A 66 -14.07 -7.99 19.23
N LYS A 67 -14.15 -8.74 18.13
CA LYS A 67 -15.16 -9.77 17.93
C LYS A 67 -14.85 -11.08 18.66
N ARG A 68 -13.57 -11.32 18.98
CA ARG A 68 -13.12 -12.57 19.63
C ARG A 68 -13.05 -12.45 21.15
N ASN A 69 -12.88 -11.23 21.65
CA ASN A 69 -12.66 -10.95 23.06
C ASN A 69 -13.82 -10.11 23.61
N ASN A 70 -14.25 -10.45 24.82
CA ASN A 70 -15.22 -9.64 25.56
C ASN A 70 -14.47 -8.58 26.35
N TYR A 71 -14.37 -7.39 25.77
CA TYR A 71 -13.78 -6.22 26.42
C TYR A 71 -14.79 -5.52 27.30
N SER A 72 -14.38 -5.07 28.50
CA SER A 72 -15.12 -4.07 29.26
C SER A 72 -15.10 -2.71 28.55
N ASP A 73 -15.95 -1.77 28.98
CA ASP A 73 -15.98 -0.43 28.41
C ASP A 73 -14.66 0.31 28.64
N GLU A 74 -14.02 0.15 29.78
CA GLU A 74 -12.71 0.71 30.10
C GLU A 74 -11.59 0.14 29.21
N GLU A 75 -11.60 -1.16 28.99
CA GLU A 75 -10.65 -1.83 28.08
C GLU A 75 -10.84 -1.38 26.62
N LEU A 76 -12.09 -1.16 26.19
CA LEU A 76 -12.39 -0.63 24.86
C LEU A 76 -11.91 0.80 24.70
N GLU A 77 -12.07 1.64 25.70
CA GLU A 77 -11.56 3.00 25.70
C GLU A 77 -10.03 3.02 25.61
N TYR A 78 -9.36 2.20 26.43
CA TYR A 78 -7.92 2.07 26.38
C TYR A 78 -7.41 1.52 25.06
N LEU A 79 -8.08 0.52 24.48
CA LEU A 79 -7.77 -0.01 23.15
C LEU A 79 -7.90 1.07 22.06
N ASN A 80 -8.95 1.89 22.14
CA ASN A 80 -9.14 3.00 21.20
C ASN A 80 -8.06 4.08 21.36
N TYR A 81 -7.66 4.41 22.59
CA TYR A 81 -6.53 5.28 22.86
C TYR A 81 -5.22 4.74 22.25
N CYS A 82 -4.87 3.50 22.52
CA CYS A 82 -3.69 2.87 21.93
C CYS A 82 -3.74 2.78 20.39
N LYS A 83 -4.92 2.53 19.83
CA LYS A 83 -5.14 2.64 18.38
C LYS A 83 -4.82 4.03 17.87
N GLN A 84 -5.27 5.09 18.56
CA GLN A 84 -4.98 6.46 18.15
C GLN A 84 -3.48 6.74 18.14
N LEU A 85 -2.72 6.30 19.14
CA LEU A 85 -1.27 6.43 19.16
C LEU A 85 -0.61 5.78 17.93
N VAL A 86 -1.09 4.61 17.52
CA VAL A 86 -0.62 3.96 16.27
C VAL A 86 -0.95 4.83 15.05
N PHE A 87 -2.16 5.41 14.99
CA PHE A 87 -2.55 6.27 13.88
C PHE A 87 -1.78 7.60 13.86
N ASP A 88 -1.37 8.11 15.00
CA ASP A 88 -0.55 9.32 15.10
C ASP A 88 0.85 9.09 14.49
N VAL A 89 1.42 7.90 14.70
CA VAL A 89 2.66 7.49 13.99
C VAL A 89 2.46 7.49 12.47
N LEU A 90 1.33 6.95 11.99
CA LEU A 90 1.04 6.86 10.56
C LEU A 90 0.65 8.19 9.91
N ASN A 91 0.15 9.13 10.70
CA ASN A 91 -0.29 10.45 10.25
C ASN A 91 0.76 11.53 10.54
N ALA A 92 1.93 11.18 11.03
CA ALA A 92 3.00 12.13 11.31
C ALA A 92 3.34 12.95 10.05
N ASN A 93 3.64 14.22 10.26
CA ASN A 93 3.99 15.15 9.17
C ASN A 93 5.45 15.04 8.74
N ASP A 94 6.29 14.43 9.55
CA ASP A 94 7.72 14.24 9.31
C ASP A 94 8.21 12.94 9.96
N LEU A 95 9.39 12.48 9.49
CA LEU A 95 9.98 11.22 9.92
C LEU A 95 10.37 11.23 11.40
N GLU A 96 10.79 12.37 11.94
CA GLU A 96 11.22 12.48 13.33
C GLU A 96 10.02 12.32 14.29
N SER A 97 8.90 12.95 13.96
CA SER A 97 7.65 12.78 14.70
C SER A 97 7.14 11.33 14.63
N ALA A 98 7.24 10.69 13.45
CA ALA A 98 6.89 9.28 13.30
C ALA A 98 7.78 8.36 14.17
N LYS A 99 9.10 8.61 14.21
CA LYS A 99 10.04 7.88 15.07
C LYS A 99 9.71 8.06 16.55
N LYS A 100 9.49 9.29 17.00
CA LYS A 100 9.12 9.59 18.40
C LYS A 100 7.85 8.84 18.81
N GLY A 101 6.82 8.86 17.98
CA GLY A 101 5.59 8.12 18.24
C GLY A 101 5.80 6.60 18.32
N ARG A 102 6.56 6.02 17.39
CA ARG A 102 6.95 4.61 17.44
C ARG A 102 7.73 4.27 18.72
N ASP A 103 8.74 5.07 19.07
CA ASP A 103 9.60 4.82 20.23
C ASP A 103 8.80 4.97 21.54
N TYR A 104 7.83 5.88 21.58
CA TYR A 104 6.88 5.95 22.68
C TYR A 104 6.04 4.65 22.79
N LEU A 105 5.48 4.14 21.70
CA LEU A 105 4.76 2.86 21.71
C LEU A 105 5.64 1.70 22.19
N ILE A 106 6.92 1.69 21.80
CA ILE A 106 7.89 0.70 22.26
C ILE A 106 8.12 0.84 23.79
N SER A 107 8.23 2.07 24.30
CA SER A 107 8.46 2.29 25.74
C SER A 107 7.33 1.79 26.64
N ILE A 108 6.08 1.82 26.15
CA ILE A 108 4.90 1.37 26.89
C ILE A 108 4.45 -0.06 26.51
N HIS A 109 5.27 -0.83 25.82
CA HIS A 109 4.87 -2.10 25.19
C HIS A 109 4.25 -3.11 26.16
N ASN A 110 4.69 -3.14 27.43
CA ASN A 110 4.17 -4.06 28.46
C ASN A 110 2.69 -3.78 28.81
N ASN A 111 2.24 -2.56 28.59
CA ASN A 111 0.88 -2.14 28.90
C ASN A 111 -0.05 -2.15 27.67
N LEU A 112 0.48 -2.43 26.47
CA LEU A 112 -0.33 -2.41 25.26
C LEU A 112 -1.31 -3.58 25.20
N PRO A 113 -2.57 -3.37 24.75
CA PRO A 113 -3.45 -4.46 24.39
C PRO A 113 -2.78 -5.42 23.41
N LYS A 114 -3.00 -6.73 23.55
CA LYS A 114 -2.31 -7.78 22.78
C LYS A 114 -2.36 -7.55 21.26
N VAL A 115 -3.48 -7.08 20.74
CA VAL A 115 -3.62 -6.79 19.30
C VAL A 115 -2.71 -5.62 18.87
N ILE A 116 -2.59 -4.58 19.68
CA ILE A 116 -1.71 -3.44 19.40
C ILE A 116 -0.25 -3.85 19.53
N PHE A 117 0.10 -4.60 20.56
CA PHE A 117 1.43 -5.21 20.72
C PHE A 117 1.84 -6.02 19.48
N ASN A 118 0.97 -6.91 19.01
CA ASN A 118 1.22 -7.72 17.82
C ASN A 118 1.38 -6.86 16.56
N LEU A 119 0.54 -5.85 16.37
CA LEU A 119 0.66 -4.90 15.25
C LEU A 119 1.98 -4.12 15.30
N LEU A 120 2.42 -3.71 16.49
CA LEU A 120 3.68 -2.99 16.67
C LEU A 120 4.87 -3.88 16.30
N TRP A 121 4.97 -5.08 16.89
CA TRP A 121 6.15 -5.94 16.75
C TRP A 121 6.22 -6.70 15.43
N PHE A 122 5.09 -7.14 14.89
CA PHE A 122 5.06 -7.98 13.68
C PHE A 122 4.70 -7.23 12.40
N PHE A 123 4.38 -5.92 12.52
CA PHE A 123 4.05 -5.14 11.33
C PHE A 123 4.70 -3.76 11.31
N ILE A 124 4.49 -2.92 12.34
CA ILE A 124 4.95 -1.52 12.29
C ILE A 124 6.47 -1.45 12.37
N ILE A 125 7.11 -2.11 13.35
CA ILE A 125 8.56 -2.06 13.52
C ILE A 125 9.31 -2.66 12.33
N PRO A 126 9.01 -3.89 11.86
CA PRO A 126 9.73 -4.49 10.75
C PRO A 126 9.61 -3.67 9.45
N TYR A 127 8.45 -3.09 9.20
CA TYR A 127 8.17 -2.35 7.98
C TYR A 127 8.17 -0.82 8.16
N PHE A 128 8.72 -0.30 9.25
CA PHE A 128 8.68 1.12 9.57
C PHE A 128 9.22 2.00 8.43
N LYS A 129 10.37 1.65 7.87
CA LYS A 129 10.96 2.36 6.73
C LYS A 129 10.06 2.34 5.49
N THR A 130 9.43 1.19 5.22
CA THR A 130 8.53 1.00 4.08
C THR A 130 7.19 1.74 4.28
N ILE A 131 6.75 1.90 5.52
CA ILE A 131 5.55 2.65 5.87
C ILE A 131 5.80 4.17 5.79
N THR A 132 6.98 4.63 6.18
CA THR A 132 7.28 6.05 6.36
C THR A 132 8.14 6.67 5.26
N PHE A 133 8.47 5.94 4.20
CA PHE A 133 9.36 6.44 3.14
C PHE A 133 8.86 7.74 2.48
N HIS A 134 7.55 7.93 2.37
CA HIS A 134 6.95 9.17 1.88
C HIS A 134 7.30 10.41 2.73
N LEU A 135 7.68 10.21 4.00
CA LEU A 135 8.13 11.30 4.87
C LEU A 135 9.58 11.71 4.61
N GLU A 136 10.38 10.82 3.99
CA GLU A 136 11.74 11.11 3.56
C GLU A 136 11.76 11.82 2.18
N ASN A 137 10.74 11.61 1.36
CA ASN A 137 10.68 12.12 0.00
C ASN A 137 9.25 12.53 -0.37
N SER A 138 8.99 13.82 -0.40
CA SER A 138 7.68 14.42 -0.71
C SER A 138 7.13 14.10 -2.11
N ASN A 139 7.98 13.65 -3.03
CA ASN A 139 7.56 13.22 -4.37
C ASN A 139 6.94 11.80 -4.37
N VAL A 140 7.06 11.06 -3.27
CA VAL A 140 6.49 9.72 -3.14
C VAL A 140 5.02 9.82 -2.71
N PRO A 141 4.08 9.32 -3.52
CA PRO A 141 2.67 9.32 -3.14
C PRO A 141 2.43 8.38 -1.97
N THR A 142 1.57 8.79 -1.04
CA THR A 142 1.20 8.00 0.13
C THR A 142 0.25 6.85 -0.18
N THR A 143 -0.41 6.87 -1.35
CA THR A 143 -1.42 5.89 -1.73
C THR A 143 -1.31 5.46 -3.19
N SER A 144 -1.79 4.24 -3.49
CA SER A 144 -1.95 3.68 -4.84
C SER A 144 -3.25 4.10 -5.55
N ASN A 145 -4.02 5.03 -4.98
CA ASN A 145 -5.36 5.40 -5.46
C ASN A 145 -5.42 5.77 -6.95
N LYS A 146 -4.39 6.39 -7.51
CA LYS A 146 -4.36 6.73 -8.95
C LYS A 146 -4.44 5.47 -9.83
N ILE A 147 -3.68 4.44 -9.46
CA ILE A 147 -3.67 3.16 -10.18
C ILE A 147 -4.97 2.40 -9.95
N GLU A 148 -5.47 2.38 -8.71
CA GLU A 148 -6.74 1.73 -8.39
C GLU A 148 -7.91 2.37 -9.14
N ASN A 149 -7.99 3.69 -9.20
CA ASN A 149 -8.97 4.43 -9.98
C ASN A 149 -8.86 4.13 -11.49
N PHE A 150 -7.63 3.99 -12.01
CA PHE A 150 -7.42 3.55 -13.38
C PHE A 150 -7.99 2.15 -13.61
N PHE A 151 -7.66 1.17 -12.76
CA PHE A 151 -8.19 -0.18 -12.86
C PHE A 151 -9.72 -0.24 -12.73
N GLN A 152 -10.33 0.56 -11.86
CA GLN A 152 -11.79 0.65 -11.75
C GLN A 152 -12.43 1.16 -13.03
N LYS A 153 -11.80 2.10 -13.75
CA LYS A 153 -12.29 2.60 -15.06
C LYS A 153 -12.10 1.58 -16.17
N VAL A 154 -10.97 0.85 -16.18
CA VAL A 154 -10.69 -0.17 -17.22
C VAL A 154 -11.50 -1.44 -17.00
N PHE A 155 -11.61 -1.88 -15.75
CA PHE A 155 -12.29 -3.10 -15.32
C PHE A 155 -13.37 -2.80 -14.28
N PRO A 156 -14.44 -2.10 -14.61
CA PRO A 156 -15.55 -1.94 -13.68
C PRO A 156 -16.17 -3.29 -13.32
N LYS A 157 -16.79 -3.38 -12.14
CA LYS A 157 -17.27 -4.65 -11.56
C LYS A 157 -18.14 -5.48 -12.50
N HIS A 158 -19.02 -4.82 -13.29
CA HIS A 158 -19.89 -5.51 -14.26
C HIS A 158 -19.09 -6.16 -15.40
N ILE A 159 -18.02 -5.51 -15.86
CA ILE A 159 -17.13 -6.04 -16.90
C ILE A 159 -16.29 -7.20 -16.37
N LYS A 160 -15.74 -7.11 -15.15
CA LYS A 160 -14.99 -8.23 -14.54
C LYS A 160 -15.80 -9.52 -14.54
N LYS A 161 -17.10 -9.45 -14.34
CA LYS A 161 -18.00 -10.61 -14.36
C LYS A 161 -18.21 -11.22 -15.77
N THR A 162 -17.99 -10.45 -16.83
CA THR A 162 -18.18 -10.89 -18.22
C THR A 162 -16.89 -11.40 -18.87
N LEU A 163 -15.71 -11.08 -18.29
CA LEU A 163 -14.43 -11.56 -18.78
C LEU A 163 -14.24 -13.01 -18.37
N ARG A 164 -14.35 -13.93 -19.36
CA ARG A 164 -14.24 -15.39 -19.14
C ARG A 164 -12.86 -15.95 -19.45
N THR A 165 -12.03 -15.20 -20.17
CA THR A 165 -10.70 -15.64 -20.61
C THR A 165 -9.65 -14.58 -20.25
N PHE A 166 -8.42 -15.05 -19.99
CA PHE A 166 -7.27 -14.16 -19.77
C PHE A 166 -7.00 -13.29 -21.01
N GLU A 167 -7.08 -13.87 -22.21
CA GLU A 167 -6.86 -13.15 -23.46
C GLU A 167 -7.89 -12.03 -23.70
N GLY A 168 -9.16 -12.27 -23.38
CA GLY A 168 -10.20 -11.23 -23.42
C GLY A 168 -9.91 -10.08 -22.42
N ALA A 169 -9.42 -10.43 -21.23
CA ALA A 169 -9.01 -9.43 -20.25
C ALA A 169 -7.80 -8.62 -20.73
N ARG A 170 -6.79 -9.29 -21.31
CA ARG A 170 -5.57 -8.69 -21.85
C ARG A 170 -5.86 -7.73 -22.99
N THR A 171 -6.65 -8.16 -23.96
CA THR A 171 -7.07 -7.33 -25.11
C THR A 171 -7.78 -6.06 -24.65
N ARG A 172 -8.77 -6.21 -23.73
CA ARG A 172 -9.48 -5.06 -23.18
C ARG A 172 -8.54 -4.11 -22.43
N PHE A 173 -7.64 -4.64 -21.63
CA PHE A 173 -6.67 -3.85 -20.88
C PHE A 173 -5.79 -3.03 -21.82
N SER A 174 -5.20 -3.67 -22.82
CA SER A 174 -4.34 -3.02 -23.82
C SER A 174 -5.05 -1.90 -24.56
N LEU A 175 -6.27 -2.14 -25.04
CA LEU A 175 -7.08 -1.11 -25.71
C LEU A 175 -7.39 0.07 -24.78
N LYS A 176 -7.88 -0.19 -23.58
CA LYS A 176 -8.23 0.88 -22.62
C LYS A 176 -7.01 1.67 -22.14
N THR A 177 -5.88 1.01 -21.94
CA THR A 177 -4.60 1.67 -21.60
C THR A 177 -4.15 2.57 -22.74
N LYS A 178 -4.20 2.12 -23.99
CA LYS A 178 -3.85 2.92 -25.16
C LYS A 178 -4.71 4.21 -25.21
N TYR A 179 -6.03 4.09 -25.07
CA TYR A 179 -6.91 5.26 -25.05
C TYR A 179 -6.67 6.18 -23.85
N TRP A 180 -6.40 5.62 -22.68
CA TRP A 180 -6.12 6.41 -21.48
C TRP A 180 -4.81 7.20 -21.63
N VAL A 181 -3.75 6.57 -22.12
CA VAL A 181 -2.46 7.22 -22.41
C VAL A 181 -2.65 8.33 -23.43
N GLN A 182 -3.32 8.05 -24.55
CA GLN A 182 -3.58 9.06 -25.59
C GLN A 182 -4.34 10.27 -25.06
N ARG A 183 -5.28 10.08 -24.13
CA ARG A 183 -6.12 11.16 -23.57
C ARG A 183 -5.40 11.98 -22.51
N ASN A 184 -4.51 11.36 -21.70
CA ASN A 184 -3.88 12.03 -20.57
C ASN A 184 -2.46 12.54 -20.88
N PHE A 185 -1.86 12.12 -21.98
CA PHE A 185 -0.51 12.54 -22.38
C PHE A 185 -0.46 13.38 -23.67
N ARG A 186 -1.59 13.62 -24.32
CA ARG A 186 -1.66 14.58 -25.43
C ARG A 186 -1.36 16.01 -25.00
N ASP A 187 -1.66 16.35 -23.74
CA ASP A 187 -1.46 17.72 -23.23
C ASP A 187 -0.02 18.04 -22.86
N ILE A 188 0.87 17.04 -22.75
CA ILE A 188 2.28 17.28 -22.42
C ILE A 188 3.07 17.82 -23.62
N HIS A 189 2.67 17.52 -24.85
CA HIS A 189 3.34 17.99 -26.07
C HIS A 189 2.86 19.37 -26.57
N HIS A 190 1.81 19.95 -25.99
CA HIS A 190 1.32 21.27 -26.39
C HIS A 190 1.77 22.42 -25.47
N GLN A 191 2.54 22.15 -24.40
CA GLN A 191 3.10 23.18 -23.50
C GLN A 191 4.58 23.50 -23.76
N SER A 192 5.14 23.01 -24.86
CA SER A 192 6.56 23.22 -25.22
C SER A 192 6.69 24.02 -26.54
N TYR A 193 5.92 25.13 -26.68
CA TYR A 193 6.20 26.18 -27.68
C TYR A 193 5.87 27.54 -27.11
#